data_4827aa18a4302574e9761177cf667c95
#
_entry.id   4827aa18a4302574e9761177cf667c95
#
_cell.length_a   1.000
_cell.length_b   1.000
_cell.length_c   1.000
_cell.angle_alpha   90.00
_cell.angle_beta   90.00
_cell.angle_gamma   90.00
#
_symmetry.space_group_name_H-M   'P 1'
#
loop_
_entity.id
_entity.type
_entity.pdbx_description
1 polymer ?
#
loop_
_entity_poly.entity_id
_entity_poly.type
_entity_poly.pdbx_seq_one_letter_code
_entity_poly.pdbx_strand_id
1 'polypeptide(L)'
;MSAGTQIYYASFDAVFLNLPPAVRARIEAKIDEIGSQLGSFQHHRLKGSNRFRARVGDHRIIYTFDLEQNKIHLLAIGHRREIYRSI
;
A
#
# COMPACT_ATOMS: atom_id res chain seq x y z
N MET A 1 20.48 2.76 5.74
CA MET A 1 19.16 3.39 6.04
C MET A 1 18.17 2.31 6.46
N SER A 2 17.36 2.61 7.44
CA SER A 2 16.32 1.68 7.88
C SER A 2 15.10 1.76 6.96
N ALA A 3 14.38 0.65 6.83
CA ALA A 3 13.10 0.63 6.12
C ALA A 3 12.08 1.49 6.86
N GLY A 4 11.12 2.03 6.13
CA GLY A 4 10.03 2.80 6.72
C GLY A 4 9.15 1.96 7.62
N THR A 5 8.67 2.55 8.71
CA THR A 5 7.72 1.90 9.61
C THR A 5 6.39 1.71 8.86
N GLN A 6 5.88 0.48 8.87
CA GLN A 6 4.64 0.12 8.19
C GLN A 6 3.48 0.22 9.17
N ILE A 7 2.51 1.05 8.84
CA ILE A 7 1.31 1.27 9.67
C ILE A 7 0.11 0.76 8.88
N TYR A 8 -0.58 -0.25 9.42
CA TYR A 8 -1.70 -0.90 8.75
C TYR A 8 -3.01 -0.41 9.33
N TYR A 9 -3.85 0.17 8.46
CA TYR A 9 -5.16 0.67 8.87
C TYR A 9 -6.17 -0.49 8.88
N ALA A 10 -7.21 -0.36 9.70
CA ALA A 10 -8.24 -1.39 9.81
C ALA A 10 -8.89 -1.73 8.47
N SER A 11 -9.09 -0.74 7.62
CA SER A 11 -9.66 -0.94 6.28
C SER A 11 -8.75 -1.77 5.38
N PHE A 12 -7.43 -1.69 5.55
CA PHE A 12 -6.48 -2.54 4.85
C PHE A 12 -6.57 -3.97 5.39
N ASP A 13 -6.47 -4.11 6.71
CA ASP A 13 -6.45 -5.43 7.36
C ASP A 13 -7.72 -6.23 7.10
N ALA A 14 -8.88 -5.56 7.05
CA ALA A 14 -10.16 -6.22 6.84
C ALA A 14 -10.19 -7.03 5.54
N VAL A 15 -9.49 -6.57 4.51
CA VAL A 15 -9.39 -7.28 3.24
C VAL A 15 -8.18 -8.19 3.20
N PHE A 16 -7.02 -7.68 3.64
CA PHE A 16 -5.73 -8.36 3.52
C PHE A 16 -5.74 -9.71 4.23
N LEU A 17 -6.28 -9.77 5.44
CA LEU A 17 -6.26 -11.00 6.25
C LEU A 17 -7.12 -12.12 5.65
N ASN A 18 -8.02 -11.78 4.74
CA ASN A 18 -8.88 -12.75 4.05
C ASN A 18 -8.32 -13.20 2.68
N LEU A 19 -7.18 -12.67 2.27
CA LEU A 19 -6.57 -13.06 0.99
C LEU A 19 -5.80 -14.36 1.13
N PRO A 20 -5.68 -15.13 0.04
CA PRO A 20 -4.86 -16.35 0.05
C PRO A 20 -3.40 -16.05 0.45
N PRO A 21 -2.72 -16.97 1.13
CA PRO A 21 -1.34 -16.73 1.59
C PRO A 21 -0.37 -16.31 0.49
N ALA A 22 -0.47 -16.90 -0.70
CA ALA A 22 0.41 -16.54 -1.82
C ALA A 22 0.20 -15.10 -2.27
N VAL A 23 -1.05 -14.63 -2.27
CA VAL A 23 -1.38 -13.25 -2.62
C VAL A 23 -0.87 -12.29 -1.55
N ARG A 24 -1.08 -12.65 -0.28
CA ARG A 24 -0.58 -11.84 0.85
C ARG A 24 0.94 -11.69 0.77
N ALA A 25 1.66 -12.76 0.47
CA ALA A 25 3.12 -12.71 0.39
C ALA A 25 3.59 -11.74 -0.71
N ARG A 26 2.91 -11.74 -1.85
CA ARG A 26 3.24 -10.81 -2.94
C ARG A 26 2.97 -9.36 -2.57
N ILE A 27 1.88 -9.12 -1.85
CA ILE A 27 1.52 -7.79 -1.38
C ILE A 27 2.53 -7.30 -0.34
N GLU A 28 2.90 -8.15 0.61
CA GLU A 28 3.91 -7.82 1.62
C GLU A 28 5.25 -7.49 0.98
N ALA A 29 5.66 -8.26 -0.04
CA ALA A 29 6.90 -7.99 -0.76
C ALA A 29 6.87 -6.61 -1.43
N LYS A 30 5.74 -6.22 -2.01
CA LYS A 30 5.60 -4.90 -2.62
C LYS A 30 5.65 -3.80 -1.57
N ILE A 31 5.00 -3.99 -0.43
CA ILE A 31 5.03 -3.01 0.67
C ILE A 31 6.45 -2.85 1.20
N ASP A 32 7.17 -3.96 1.37
CA ASP A 32 8.57 -3.92 1.82
C ASP A 32 9.45 -3.20 0.81
N GLU A 33 9.22 -3.42 -0.49
CA GLU A 33 9.95 -2.72 -1.55
C GLU A 33 9.73 -1.22 -1.45
N ILE A 34 8.48 -0.78 -1.33
CA ILE A 34 8.15 0.65 -1.21
C ILE A 34 8.75 1.23 0.06
N GLY A 35 8.56 0.54 1.17
CA GLY A 35 9.03 1.00 2.49
C GLY A 35 10.53 1.10 2.61
N SER A 36 11.27 0.26 1.88
CA SER A 36 12.73 0.28 1.94
C SER A 36 13.35 1.44 1.14
N GLN A 37 12.57 2.10 0.31
CA GLN A 37 13.07 3.16 -0.55
C GLN A 37 12.05 4.28 -0.76
N LEU A 38 11.41 4.73 0.34
CA LEU A 38 10.34 5.74 0.27
C LEU A 38 10.74 7.00 -0.50
N GLY A 39 11.97 7.47 -0.31
CA GLY A 39 12.42 8.70 -0.95
C GLY A 39 12.74 8.57 -2.44
N SER A 40 12.98 7.35 -2.93
CA SER A 40 13.38 7.13 -4.32
C SER A 40 12.40 6.28 -5.11
N PHE A 41 11.44 5.66 -4.45
CA PHE A 41 10.42 4.86 -5.12
C PHE A 41 9.56 5.75 -6.02
N GLN A 42 9.21 5.26 -7.20
CA GLN A 42 8.34 6.00 -8.12
C GLN A 42 6.88 5.83 -7.70
N HIS A 43 6.40 6.77 -6.89
CA HIS A 43 5.04 6.74 -6.37
C HIS A 43 4.03 7.23 -7.42
N HIS A 44 2.88 6.57 -7.50
CA HIS A 44 1.80 6.95 -8.41
C HIS A 44 0.64 7.55 -7.62
N ARG A 45 0.50 8.88 -7.69
CA ARG A 45 -0.54 9.60 -6.96
C ARG A 45 -1.91 9.37 -7.59
N LEU A 46 -2.93 9.21 -6.75
CA LEU A 46 -4.32 9.23 -7.20
C LEU A 46 -4.71 10.66 -7.55
N LYS A 47 -5.38 10.83 -8.67
CA LYS A 47 -5.78 12.14 -9.16
C LYS A 47 -6.66 12.86 -8.14
N GLY A 48 -6.32 14.12 -7.83
CA GLY A 48 -7.08 14.94 -6.90
C GLY A 48 -6.93 14.55 -5.44
N SER A 49 -5.91 13.76 -5.09
CA SER A 49 -5.72 13.23 -3.75
C SER A 49 -4.25 13.27 -3.35
N ASN A 50 -3.99 13.18 -2.04
CA ASN A 50 -2.63 12.98 -1.53
C ASN A 50 -2.33 11.49 -1.29
N ARG A 51 -3.19 10.62 -1.79
CA ARG A 51 -3.02 9.17 -1.69
C ARG A 51 -2.33 8.62 -2.93
N PHE A 52 -1.69 7.47 -2.76
CA PHE A 52 -0.94 6.80 -3.82
C PHE A 52 -1.46 5.38 -4.01
N ARG A 53 -1.20 4.82 -5.20
CA ARG A 53 -1.58 3.44 -5.50
C ARG A 53 -0.35 2.63 -5.87
N ALA A 54 -0.38 1.35 -5.56
CA ALA A 54 0.60 0.37 -6.05
C ALA A 54 -0.14 -0.85 -6.53
N ARG A 55 0.32 -1.40 -7.65
CA ARG A 55 -0.32 -2.56 -8.27
C ARG A 55 0.40 -3.84 -7.89
N VAL A 56 -0.38 -4.86 -7.48
CA VAL A 56 0.12 -6.22 -7.27
C VAL A 56 -0.87 -7.17 -7.93
N GLY A 57 -0.56 -7.62 -9.15
CA GLY A 57 -1.50 -8.41 -9.94
C GLY A 57 -2.79 -7.65 -10.17
N ASP A 58 -3.92 -8.24 -9.79
CA ASP A 58 -5.24 -7.60 -9.91
C ASP A 58 -5.61 -6.77 -8.69
N HIS A 59 -4.73 -6.65 -7.72
CA HIS A 59 -4.98 -5.89 -6.50
C HIS A 59 -4.32 -4.53 -6.58
N ARG A 60 -4.89 -3.56 -5.86
CA ARG A 60 -4.36 -2.21 -5.70
C ARG A 60 -4.20 -1.91 -4.23
N ILE A 61 -3.02 -1.43 -3.85
CA ILE A 61 -2.72 -0.93 -2.51
C ILE A 61 -2.88 0.58 -2.54
N ILE A 62 -3.65 1.12 -1.60
CA ILE A 62 -3.79 2.57 -1.44
C ILE A 62 -3.02 2.95 -0.19
N TYR A 63 -2.09 3.88 -0.31
CA TYR A 63 -1.21 4.25 0.79
C TYR A 63 -0.85 5.73 0.75
N THR A 64 -0.34 6.22 1.87
CA THR A 64 0.37 7.50 1.96
C THR A 64 1.70 7.25 2.67
N PHE A 65 2.57 8.26 2.69
CA PHE A 65 3.85 8.13 3.37
C PHE A 65 4.33 9.48 3.88
N ASP A 66 5.23 9.43 4.86
CA ASP A 66 5.85 10.59 5.47
C ASP A 66 7.37 10.38 5.45
N LEU A 67 8.07 11.17 4.64
CA LEU A 67 9.51 11.05 4.51
C LEU A 67 10.26 11.48 5.77
N GLU A 68 9.76 12.52 6.46
CA GLU A 68 10.40 13.01 7.67
C GLU A 68 10.40 11.96 8.77
N GLN A 69 9.26 11.28 8.97
CA GLN A 69 9.12 10.27 9.99
C GLN A 69 9.47 8.87 9.50
N ASN A 70 9.75 8.72 8.21
CA ASN A 70 10.06 7.45 7.57
C ASN A 70 8.95 6.42 7.85
N LYS A 71 7.72 6.78 7.49
CA LYS A 71 6.52 5.96 7.71
C LYS A 71 5.75 5.76 6.41
N ILE A 72 5.17 4.57 6.26
CA ILE A 72 4.21 4.28 5.18
C ILE A 72 2.90 3.84 5.82
N HIS A 73 1.80 4.46 5.41
CA HIS A 73 0.46 4.19 5.92
C HIS A 73 -0.31 3.38 4.87
N LEU A 74 -0.60 2.11 5.19
CA LEU A 74 -1.35 1.22 4.31
C LEU A 74 -2.83 1.42 4.60
N LEU A 75 -3.52 2.20 3.75
CA LEU A 75 -4.89 2.65 4.01
C LEU A 75 -5.93 1.63 3.59
N ALA A 76 -5.77 1.04 2.40
CA ALA A 76 -6.75 0.12 1.86
C ALA A 76 -6.10 -0.79 0.83
N ILE A 77 -6.73 -1.93 0.59
CA ILE A 77 -6.34 -2.85 -0.49
C ILE A 77 -7.63 -3.48 -1.03
N GLY A 78 -7.64 -3.76 -2.32
CA GLY A 78 -8.77 -4.41 -2.93
C GLY A 78 -8.51 -4.75 -4.39
N HIS A 79 -9.49 -5.45 -4.97
CA HIS A 79 -9.44 -5.79 -6.38
C HIS A 79 -9.53 -4.51 -7.22
N ARG A 80 -8.81 -4.47 -8.36
CA ARG A 80 -8.73 -3.30 -9.22
C ARG A 80 -10.08 -2.70 -9.62
N ARG A 81 -11.14 -3.51 -9.66
CA ARG A 81 -12.47 -3.06 -10.07
C ARG A 81 -13.28 -2.47 -8.92
N GLU A 82 -12.89 -2.77 -7.69
CA GLU A 82 -13.70 -2.44 -6.51
C GLU A 82 -13.06 -1.40 -5.60
N ILE A 83 -11.72 -1.36 -5.56
CA ILE A 83 -11.00 -0.51 -4.61
C ILE A 83 -11.37 0.97 -4.73
N TYR A 84 -11.62 1.45 -5.95
CA TYR A 84 -11.91 2.87 -6.17
C TYR A 84 -13.34 3.27 -5.81
N ARG A 85 -14.20 2.31 -5.51
CA ARG A 85 -15.57 2.58 -5.06
C ARG A 85 -15.62 2.90 -3.57
N SER A 86 -14.62 2.45 -2.81
CA SER A 86 -14.60 2.60 -1.35
C SER A 86 -13.70 3.73 -0.85
N ILE A 87 -13.11 4.48 -1.76
CA ILE A 87 -12.22 5.59 -1.38
C ILE A 87 -12.67 6.93 -1.97
#